data_85381d60c594eb718d4e501d0255243c
#
_entry.id   85381d60c594eb718d4e501d0255243c
#
_cell.length_a   1.000
_cell.length_b   1.000
_cell.length_c   1.000
_cell.angle_alpha   90.00
_cell.angle_beta   90.00
_cell.angle_gamma   90.00
#
_symmetry.space_group_name_H-M   'P 1'
#
loop_
_entity.id
_entity.type
_entity.pdbx_description
1 polymer ?
#
loop_
_entity_poly.entity_id
_entity_poly.type
_entity_poly.pdbx_seq_one_letter_code
_entity_poly.pdbx_strand_id
1 'polypeptide(L)'
;MDQRPAPGELCLDHVAHFVPDLQAAARDLEKLGFVVTPESAHRTQHGPAGTSNRCLMFEQGYVEILAPTMDTPNAQRVRERMKSFVGVHLCCFGTPAPAAEHARLAAHGFEPEPLVNLARNLQDGTPVKFNVVYVPPAKMPEGRIQYCEHLTESQMWREGWVNRGLRLDAAYVVAADPAEVAARWARFMGVLPRRDGDFVELPLARGKVVVGSRAALVRLLGEAPPAPALAGYALSSARPGEKRRVVKLPPSLGGVWVIG
;
A
#
# COMPACT_ATOMS: atom_id res chain seq x y z
N MET A 1 -19.86 -1.17 1.63
CA MET A 1 -19.00 -0.21 2.37
C MET A 1 -18.42 0.75 1.35
N ASP A 2 -18.62 2.04 1.55
CA ASP A 2 -18.03 3.06 0.66
C ASP A 2 -16.56 3.24 1.02
N GLN A 3 -15.66 2.96 0.07
CA GLN A 3 -14.21 3.11 0.22
C GLN A 3 -13.71 4.41 -0.40
N ARG A 4 -14.54 5.08 -1.18
CA ARG A 4 -14.12 6.31 -1.85
C ARG A 4 -13.98 7.44 -0.83
N PRO A 5 -12.86 8.18 -0.86
CA PRO A 5 -12.77 9.42 -0.09
C PRO A 5 -13.75 10.46 -0.65
N ALA A 6 -14.18 11.40 0.20
CA ALA A 6 -14.99 12.52 -0.27
C ALA A 6 -14.17 13.44 -1.20
N PRO A 7 -14.82 14.28 -2.03
CA PRO A 7 -14.11 15.25 -2.86
C PRO A 7 -13.14 16.11 -2.03
N GLY A 8 -11.89 16.17 -2.46
CA GLY A 8 -10.82 16.90 -1.76
C GLY A 8 -10.16 16.13 -0.60
N GLU A 9 -10.60 14.92 -0.31
CA GLU A 9 -9.99 14.05 0.70
C GLU A 9 -9.10 12.99 0.06
N LEU A 10 -8.12 12.53 0.84
CA LEU A 10 -7.28 11.36 0.55
C LEU A 10 -7.46 10.33 1.66
N CYS A 11 -7.31 9.07 1.32
CA CYS A 11 -7.25 7.99 2.29
C CYS A 11 -6.05 7.06 2.02
N LEU A 12 -5.58 6.39 3.06
CA LEU A 12 -4.68 5.25 2.90
C LEU A 12 -5.50 4.10 2.32
N ASP A 13 -5.30 3.82 1.03
CA ASP A 13 -6.08 2.84 0.30
C ASP A 13 -5.52 1.43 0.51
N HIS A 14 -4.25 1.24 0.20
CA HIS A 14 -3.58 -0.04 0.41
C HIS A 14 -2.06 0.08 0.55
N VAL A 15 -1.49 -0.96 1.12
CA VAL A 15 -0.07 -1.26 1.03
C VAL A 15 0.12 -2.58 0.30
N ALA A 16 1.29 -2.79 -0.34
CA ALA A 16 1.55 -4.08 -0.98
C ALA A 16 2.89 -4.69 -0.56
N HIS A 17 2.83 -5.99 -0.26
CA HIS A 17 4.01 -6.84 -0.19
C HIS A 17 4.40 -7.28 -1.61
N PHE A 18 5.68 -7.11 -1.95
CA PHE A 18 6.24 -7.74 -3.14
C PHE A 18 6.83 -9.08 -2.73
N VAL A 19 6.34 -10.15 -3.33
CA VAL A 19 6.68 -11.53 -2.97
C VAL A 19 7.15 -12.34 -4.17
N PRO A 20 8.07 -13.30 -3.99
CA PRO A 20 8.51 -14.16 -5.07
C PRO A 20 7.49 -15.25 -5.43
N ASP A 21 6.70 -15.71 -4.46
CA ASP A 21 5.69 -16.77 -4.58
C ASP A 21 4.36 -16.33 -3.96
N LEU A 22 3.41 -15.97 -4.84
CA LEU A 22 2.08 -15.51 -4.46
C LEU A 22 1.27 -16.56 -3.69
N GLN A 23 1.42 -17.82 -4.08
CA GLN A 23 0.66 -18.91 -3.47
C GLN A 23 1.21 -19.28 -2.08
N ALA A 24 2.53 -19.25 -1.90
CA ALA A 24 3.14 -19.47 -0.59
C ALA A 24 2.73 -18.37 0.40
N ALA A 25 2.81 -17.11 -0.02
CA ALA A 25 2.40 -15.97 0.79
C ALA A 25 0.91 -16.04 1.18
N ALA A 26 0.04 -16.39 0.23
CA ALA A 26 -1.39 -16.53 0.49
C ALA A 26 -1.70 -17.66 1.48
N ARG A 27 -1.11 -18.85 1.29
CA ARG A 27 -1.27 -19.96 2.24
C ARG A 27 -0.84 -19.60 3.66
N ASP A 28 0.22 -18.85 3.81
CA ASP A 28 0.70 -18.46 5.14
C ASP A 28 -0.24 -17.45 5.80
N LEU A 29 -0.85 -16.53 5.05
CA LEU A 29 -1.90 -15.64 5.57
C LEU A 29 -3.19 -16.40 5.93
N GLU A 30 -3.58 -17.38 5.12
CA GLU A 30 -4.72 -18.25 5.40
C GLU A 30 -4.50 -19.06 6.70
N LYS A 31 -3.29 -19.56 6.97
CA LYS A 31 -2.92 -20.20 8.25
C LYS A 31 -2.98 -19.23 9.44
N LEU A 32 -2.77 -17.93 9.22
CA LEU A 32 -2.95 -16.89 10.24
C LEU A 32 -4.43 -16.53 10.46
N GLY A 33 -5.36 -17.17 9.74
CA GLY A 33 -6.80 -16.98 9.87
C GLY A 33 -7.40 -15.87 9.02
N PHE A 34 -6.67 -15.37 8.02
CA PHE A 34 -7.17 -14.35 7.11
C PHE A 34 -7.86 -14.95 5.88
N VAL A 35 -8.91 -14.27 5.42
CA VAL A 35 -9.49 -14.50 4.12
C VAL A 35 -8.67 -13.77 3.07
N VAL A 36 -8.16 -14.50 2.08
CA VAL A 36 -7.37 -13.97 0.98
C VAL A 36 -8.16 -14.11 -0.32
N THR A 37 -8.24 -13.05 -1.12
CA THR A 37 -8.99 -13.09 -2.40
C THR A 37 -8.37 -14.08 -3.37
N PRO A 38 -9.12 -14.58 -4.37
CA PRO A 38 -8.54 -15.29 -5.49
C PRO A 38 -7.48 -14.47 -6.23
N GLU A 39 -6.57 -15.17 -6.93
CA GLU A 39 -5.56 -14.51 -7.77
C GLU A 39 -6.19 -13.75 -8.93
N SER A 40 -5.63 -12.58 -9.25
CA SER A 40 -6.00 -11.77 -10.42
C SER A 40 -4.75 -11.22 -11.10
N ALA A 41 -4.68 -11.36 -12.44
CA ALA A 41 -3.60 -10.81 -13.25
C ALA A 41 -3.91 -9.37 -13.68
N HIS A 42 -2.93 -8.48 -13.51
CA HIS A 42 -3.06 -7.07 -13.89
C HIS A 42 -2.91 -6.85 -15.40
N ARG A 43 -3.70 -5.92 -15.91
CA ARG A 43 -3.63 -5.43 -17.30
C ARG A 43 -3.67 -3.91 -17.30
N THR A 44 -2.98 -3.31 -18.25
CA THR A 44 -3.07 -1.87 -18.56
C THR A 44 -3.74 -1.69 -19.92
N GLN A 45 -3.98 -0.45 -20.34
CA GLN A 45 -4.44 -0.12 -21.69
C GLN A 45 -3.47 -0.62 -22.79
N HIS A 46 -2.23 -0.93 -22.43
CA HIS A 46 -1.18 -1.41 -23.35
C HIS A 46 -0.99 -2.93 -23.33
N GLY A 47 -1.77 -3.67 -22.52
CA GLY A 47 -1.70 -5.14 -22.43
C GLY A 47 -1.40 -5.65 -21.01
N PRO A 48 -0.89 -6.90 -20.89
CA PRO A 48 -0.56 -7.48 -19.59
C PRO A 48 0.49 -6.65 -18.83
N ALA A 49 0.22 -6.35 -17.54
CA ALA A 49 1.17 -5.65 -16.69
C ALA A 49 2.32 -6.53 -16.17
N GLY A 50 2.19 -7.86 -16.30
CA GLY A 50 3.19 -8.85 -15.91
C GLY A 50 3.23 -9.15 -14.42
N THR A 51 2.21 -8.72 -13.69
CA THR A 51 2.06 -8.99 -12.26
C THR A 51 0.69 -9.57 -11.98
N SER A 52 0.59 -10.43 -10.96
CA SER A 52 -0.65 -10.91 -10.37
C SER A 52 -0.69 -10.54 -8.90
N ASN A 53 -1.90 -10.46 -8.35
CA ASN A 53 -2.09 -10.21 -6.94
C ASN A 53 -3.15 -11.12 -6.30
N ARG A 54 -3.09 -11.16 -4.98
CA ARG A 54 -4.17 -11.55 -4.06
C ARG A 54 -4.26 -10.48 -2.97
N CYS A 55 -5.42 -10.30 -2.37
CA CYS A 55 -5.64 -9.22 -1.40
C CYS A 55 -6.26 -9.72 -0.10
N LEU A 56 -5.90 -9.06 1.01
CA LEU A 56 -6.62 -9.12 2.27
C LEU A 56 -7.48 -7.86 2.34
N MET A 57 -8.78 -8.01 2.06
CA MET A 57 -9.71 -6.90 2.13
C MET A 57 -10.11 -6.64 3.58
N PHE A 58 -10.15 -5.38 4.00
CA PHE A 58 -10.61 -4.96 5.33
C PHE A 58 -11.87 -4.10 5.23
N GLU A 59 -12.46 -3.72 6.36
CA GLU A 59 -13.57 -2.76 6.38
C GLU A 59 -13.18 -1.40 5.81
N GLN A 60 -11.91 -1.01 5.94
CA GLN A 60 -11.30 0.15 5.30
C GLN A 60 -9.90 -0.21 4.80
N GLY A 61 -9.66 0.03 3.51
CA GLY A 61 -8.41 -0.30 2.86
C GLY A 61 -8.16 -1.81 2.72
N TYR A 62 -6.99 -2.15 2.23
CA TYR A 62 -6.57 -3.56 2.06
C TYR A 62 -5.05 -3.71 2.03
N VAL A 63 -4.60 -4.95 2.18
CA VAL A 63 -3.21 -5.34 1.92
C VAL A 63 -3.18 -6.15 0.64
N GLU A 64 -2.34 -5.74 -0.30
CA GLU A 64 -2.08 -6.46 -1.53
C GLU A 64 -0.85 -7.36 -1.36
N ILE A 65 -0.93 -8.57 -1.88
CA ILE A 65 0.22 -9.45 -2.12
C ILE A 65 0.46 -9.45 -3.62
N LEU A 66 1.59 -8.97 -4.07
CA LEU A 66 1.90 -8.78 -5.50
C LEU A 66 3.14 -9.56 -5.90
N ALA A 67 3.01 -10.37 -6.96
CA ALA A 67 4.11 -11.13 -7.53
C ALA A 67 4.30 -10.84 -9.01
N PRO A 68 5.55 -10.84 -9.51
CA PRO A 68 5.84 -10.78 -10.94
C PRO A 68 5.59 -12.15 -11.57
N THR A 69 4.70 -12.21 -12.58
CA THR A 69 4.27 -13.45 -13.25
C THR A 69 4.70 -13.55 -14.70
N MET A 70 5.16 -12.45 -15.31
CA MET A 70 5.65 -12.40 -16.69
C MET A 70 6.93 -11.57 -16.75
N ASP A 71 7.57 -11.54 -17.93
CA ASP A 71 8.70 -10.66 -18.18
C ASP A 71 8.26 -9.37 -18.87
N THR A 72 7.94 -8.36 -18.07
CA THR A 72 7.55 -7.03 -18.52
C THR A 72 8.37 -5.97 -17.76
N PRO A 73 8.49 -4.74 -18.28
CA PRO A 73 9.19 -3.65 -17.55
C PRO A 73 8.63 -3.42 -16.15
N ASN A 74 7.31 -3.54 -15.96
CA ASN A 74 6.70 -3.41 -14.64
C ASN A 74 7.09 -4.57 -13.70
N ALA A 75 7.05 -5.80 -14.18
CA ALA A 75 7.46 -6.97 -13.40
C ALA A 75 8.96 -6.94 -13.05
N GLN A 76 9.80 -6.44 -13.96
CA GLN A 76 11.24 -6.24 -13.70
C GLN A 76 11.47 -5.23 -12.57
N ARG A 77 10.71 -4.11 -12.53
CA ARG A 77 10.76 -3.14 -11.42
C ARG A 77 10.36 -3.76 -10.07
N VAL A 78 9.39 -4.70 -10.07
CA VAL A 78 9.00 -5.44 -8.86
C VAL A 78 10.14 -6.36 -8.41
N ARG A 79 10.74 -7.13 -9.33
CA ARG A 79 11.89 -8.00 -9.03
C ARG A 79 13.08 -7.21 -8.49
N GLU A 80 13.36 -6.05 -9.08
CA GLU A 80 14.48 -5.20 -8.65
C GLU A 80 14.30 -4.73 -7.19
N ARG A 81 13.11 -4.31 -6.81
CA ARG A 81 12.84 -3.92 -5.43
C ARG A 81 12.97 -5.08 -4.45
N MET A 82 12.55 -6.28 -4.82
CA MET A 82 12.70 -7.47 -3.97
C MET A 82 14.14 -7.90 -3.72
N LYS A 83 15.12 -7.44 -4.53
CA LYS A 83 16.53 -7.70 -4.27
C LYS A 83 17.02 -7.09 -2.96
N SER A 84 16.41 -6.00 -2.50
CA SER A 84 16.77 -5.36 -1.23
C SER A 84 16.19 -6.11 -0.03
N PHE A 85 14.95 -6.52 -0.09
CA PHE A 85 14.24 -7.35 0.88
C PHE A 85 12.89 -7.82 0.32
N VAL A 86 12.36 -8.90 0.87
CA VAL A 86 10.96 -9.31 0.68
C VAL A 86 10.12 -8.58 1.73
N GLY A 87 9.02 -7.92 1.33
CA GLY A 87 8.21 -7.15 2.27
C GLY A 87 7.37 -6.07 1.61
N VAL A 88 7.07 -5.02 2.37
CA VAL A 88 6.23 -3.91 1.91
C VAL A 88 7.03 -2.99 1.00
N HIS A 89 6.59 -2.84 -0.24
CA HIS A 89 7.25 -2.02 -1.25
C HIS A 89 6.32 -1.02 -1.94
N LEU A 90 5.03 -1.02 -1.59
CA LEU A 90 4.05 -0.11 -2.18
C LEU A 90 3.17 0.50 -1.10
N CYS A 91 2.90 1.80 -1.24
CA CYS A 91 1.89 2.53 -0.48
C CYS A 91 1.04 3.33 -1.47
N CYS A 92 -0.27 3.12 -1.41
CA CYS A 92 -1.24 3.72 -2.32
C CYS A 92 -2.26 4.56 -1.57
N PHE A 93 -2.56 5.72 -2.13
CA PHE A 93 -3.56 6.64 -1.63
C PHE A 93 -4.78 6.65 -2.52
N GLY A 94 -5.95 6.49 -1.93
CA GLY A 94 -7.23 6.62 -2.63
C GLY A 94 -7.56 8.10 -2.85
N THR A 95 -7.97 8.42 -4.07
CA THR A 95 -8.41 9.76 -4.48
C THR A 95 -9.64 9.65 -5.37
N PRO A 96 -10.62 10.57 -5.27
CA PRO A 96 -11.73 10.64 -6.22
C PRO A 96 -11.39 11.46 -7.48
N ALA A 97 -10.19 12.07 -7.55
CA ALA A 97 -9.81 13.02 -8.58
C ALA A 97 -8.37 12.82 -9.09
N PRO A 98 -8.03 11.67 -9.72
CA PRO A 98 -6.67 11.34 -10.12
C PRO A 98 -6.04 12.35 -11.09
N ALA A 99 -6.84 12.98 -11.97
CA ALA A 99 -6.34 14.03 -12.87
C ALA A 99 -5.91 15.30 -12.12
N ALA A 100 -6.64 15.67 -11.07
CA ALA A 100 -6.27 16.80 -10.21
C ALA A 100 -4.99 16.51 -9.43
N GLU A 101 -4.86 15.28 -8.88
CA GLU A 101 -3.64 14.85 -8.21
C GLU A 101 -2.43 14.84 -9.17
N HIS A 102 -2.62 14.34 -10.39
CA HIS A 102 -1.57 14.38 -11.41
C HIS A 102 -1.09 15.82 -11.67
N ALA A 103 -2.01 16.75 -11.88
CA ALA A 103 -1.67 18.17 -12.11
C ALA A 103 -0.96 18.78 -10.89
N ARG A 104 -1.43 18.49 -9.67
CA ARG A 104 -0.83 18.96 -8.43
C ARG A 104 0.59 18.40 -8.24
N LEU A 105 0.80 17.12 -8.48
CA LEU A 105 2.12 16.49 -8.40
C LEU A 105 3.10 17.09 -9.41
N ALA A 106 2.65 17.35 -10.64
CA ALA A 106 3.47 18.01 -11.65
C ALA A 106 3.89 19.42 -11.21
N ALA A 107 2.97 20.20 -10.67
CA ALA A 107 3.25 21.56 -10.16
C ALA A 107 4.23 21.55 -8.96
N HIS A 108 4.30 20.45 -8.21
CA HIS A 108 5.22 20.29 -7.08
C HIS A 108 6.52 19.52 -7.41
N GLY A 109 6.81 19.27 -8.70
CA GLY A 109 8.07 18.70 -9.16
C GLY A 109 8.21 17.19 -8.96
N PHE A 110 7.09 16.46 -8.81
CA PHE A 110 7.09 14.99 -8.68
C PHE A 110 7.14 14.28 -10.04
N GLU A 111 6.96 14.99 -11.16
CA GLU A 111 7.06 14.44 -12.51
C GLU A 111 6.19 13.19 -12.73
N PRO A 112 4.87 13.27 -12.45
CA PRO A 112 4.01 12.10 -12.55
C PRO A 112 3.97 11.53 -13.97
N GLU A 113 3.97 10.20 -14.09
CA GLU A 113 3.77 9.51 -15.36
C GLU A 113 2.32 9.77 -15.86
N PRO A 114 2.05 9.68 -17.18
CA PRO A 114 0.68 9.75 -17.70
C PRO A 114 -0.25 8.80 -16.98
N LEU A 115 -1.52 9.17 -16.84
CA LEU A 115 -2.54 8.38 -16.16
C LEU A 115 -2.60 6.97 -16.75
N VAL A 116 -2.54 5.95 -15.89
CA VAL A 116 -2.62 4.56 -16.29
C VAL A 116 -4.01 4.02 -15.96
N ASN A 117 -4.70 3.51 -16.98
CA ASN A 117 -5.91 2.71 -16.78
C ASN A 117 -5.50 1.27 -16.47
N LEU A 118 -5.57 0.90 -15.21
CA LEU A 118 -5.27 -0.43 -14.73
C LEU A 118 -6.57 -1.24 -14.62
N ALA A 119 -6.54 -2.50 -15.05
CA ALA A 119 -7.65 -3.40 -14.90
C ALA A 119 -7.17 -4.80 -14.55
N ARG A 120 -8.06 -5.60 -13.99
CA ARG A 120 -7.91 -7.04 -13.79
C ARG A 120 -9.27 -7.70 -13.81
N ASN A 121 -9.33 -8.96 -14.17
CA ASN A 121 -10.55 -9.74 -14.05
C ASN A 121 -10.46 -10.60 -12.79
N LEU A 122 -11.55 -10.63 -12.04
CA LEU A 122 -11.74 -11.59 -10.96
C LEU A 122 -11.93 -13.00 -11.54
N GLN A 123 -11.86 -14.01 -10.68
CA GLN A 123 -11.96 -15.42 -11.12
C GLN A 123 -13.28 -15.72 -11.85
N ASP A 124 -14.36 -15.02 -11.53
CA ASP A 124 -15.67 -15.14 -12.18
C ASP A 124 -15.80 -14.27 -13.44
N GLY A 125 -14.70 -13.68 -13.92
CA GLY A 125 -14.67 -12.80 -15.09
C GLY A 125 -15.08 -11.36 -14.84
N THR A 126 -15.53 -11.01 -13.63
CA THR A 126 -15.93 -9.63 -13.29
C THR A 126 -14.75 -8.67 -13.43
N PRO A 127 -14.87 -7.58 -14.22
CA PRO A 127 -13.78 -6.62 -14.37
C PRO A 127 -13.68 -5.70 -13.16
N VAL A 128 -12.46 -5.49 -12.69
CA VAL A 128 -12.10 -4.46 -11.70
C VAL A 128 -11.20 -3.44 -12.37
N LYS A 129 -11.52 -2.16 -12.25
CA LYS A 129 -10.88 -1.07 -13.00
C LYS A 129 -10.45 0.06 -12.08
N PHE A 130 -9.31 0.67 -12.43
CA PHE A 130 -8.67 1.75 -11.68
C PHE A 130 -8.08 2.79 -12.62
N ASN A 131 -8.03 4.04 -12.14
CA ASN A 131 -7.11 5.05 -12.67
C ASN A 131 -5.96 5.20 -11.67
N VAL A 132 -4.72 5.13 -12.14
CA VAL A 132 -3.53 5.16 -11.28
C VAL A 132 -2.59 6.27 -11.73
N VAL A 133 -2.07 7.04 -10.76
CA VAL A 133 -1.04 8.04 -10.95
C VAL A 133 0.25 7.54 -10.33
N TYR A 134 1.26 7.29 -11.15
CA TYR A 134 2.60 6.92 -10.73
C TYR A 134 3.55 8.11 -10.71
N VAL A 135 4.56 8.05 -9.85
CA VAL A 135 5.70 8.96 -9.89
C VAL A 135 7.00 8.15 -10.05
N PRO A 136 8.04 8.74 -10.66
CA PRO A 136 9.33 8.08 -10.81
C PRO A 136 9.91 7.68 -9.46
N PRO A 137 10.58 6.50 -9.36
CA PRO A 137 11.19 6.05 -8.10
C PRO A 137 12.18 7.04 -7.47
N ALA A 138 12.85 7.86 -8.29
CA ALA A 138 13.76 8.89 -7.80
C ALA A 138 13.05 10.00 -6.99
N LYS A 139 11.75 10.21 -7.19
CA LYS A 139 10.97 11.21 -6.45
C LYS A 139 10.44 10.68 -5.11
N MET A 140 10.20 9.37 -5.03
CA MET A 140 9.72 8.68 -3.82
C MET A 140 10.48 7.36 -3.65
N PRO A 141 11.74 7.41 -3.15
CA PRO A 141 12.63 6.24 -3.14
C PRO A 141 12.23 5.17 -2.12
N GLU A 142 11.38 5.50 -1.14
CA GLU A 142 10.95 4.59 -0.08
C GLU A 142 10.13 3.41 -0.60
N GLY A 143 9.49 3.56 -1.76
CA GLY A 143 8.65 2.51 -2.32
C GLY A 143 8.06 2.89 -3.67
N ARG A 144 7.12 2.09 -4.16
CA ARG A 144 6.17 2.51 -5.19
C ARG A 144 5.08 3.30 -4.49
N ILE A 145 5.13 4.61 -4.61
CA ILE A 145 4.16 5.51 -3.98
C ILE A 145 3.25 6.05 -5.09
N GLN A 146 1.95 5.92 -4.93
CA GLN A 146 1.00 6.18 -6.01
C GLN A 146 -0.37 6.61 -5.51
N TYR A 147 -1.18 7.15 -6.43
CA TYR A 147 -2.61 7.38 -6.22
C TYR A 147 -3.44 6.40 -7.04
N CYS A 148 -4.60 6.05 -6.50
CA CYS A 148 -5.56 5.16 -7.14
C CYS A 148 -6.99 5.69 -6.98
N GLU A 149 -7.74 5.70 -8.09
CA GLU A 149 -9.19 5.83 -8.08
C GLU A 149 -9.80 4.46 -8.41
N HIS A 150 -10.68 3.98 -7.55
CA HIS A 150 -11.48 2.79 -7.83
C HIS A 150 -12.67 3.14 -8.70
N LEU A 151 -12.77 2.56 -9.90
CA LEU A 151 -13.90 2.76 -10.81
C LEU A 151 -15.00 1.71 -10.61
N THR A 152 -14.67 0.57 -9.99
CA THR A 152 -15.57 -0.57 -9.76
C THR A 152 -15.41 -1.12 -8.34
N GLU A 153 -15.40 -0.25 -7.35
CA GLU A 153 -15.11 -0.53 -5.95
C GLU A 153 -15.93 -1.70 -5.37
N SER A 154 -17.25 -1.69 -5.60
CA SER A 154 -18.16 -2.73 -5.09
C SER A 154 -17.79 -4.15 -5.52
N GLN A 155 -17.03 -4.29 -6.61
CA GLN A 155 -16.56 -5.58 -7.08
C GLN A 155 -15.40 -6.14 -6.26
N MET A 156 -14.67 -5.28 -5.53
CA MET A 156 -13.56 -5.69 -4.66
C MET A 156 -14.01 -5.99 -3.23
N TRP A 157 -14.88 -5.15 -2.66
CA TRP A 157 -15.35 -5.31 -1.27
C TRP A 157 -16.56 -6.24 -1.20
N ARG A 158 -16.41 -7.49 -1.70
CA ARG A 158 -17.42 -8.54 -1.58
C ARG A 158 -17.47 -9.05 -0.14
N GLU A 159 -18.68 -9.29 0.38
CA GLU A 159 -18.88 -9.67 1.78
C GLU A 159 -18.01 -10.85 2.23
N GLY A 160 -17.89 -11.90 1.41
CA GLY A 160 -17.10 -13.10 1.69
C GLY A 160 -15.58 -12.90 1.69
N TRP A 161 -15.08 -11.73 1.26
CA TRP A 161 -13.64 -11.43 1.20
C TRP A 161 -13.17 -10.48 2.30
N VAL A 162 -14.09 -9.80 2.99
CA VAL A 162 -13.73 -8.81 4.00
C VAL A 162 -13.37 -9.47 5.33
N ASN A 163 -12.16 -9.24 5.78
CA ASN A 163 -11.69 -9.57 7.12
C ASN A 163 -12.30 -8.57 8.11
N ARG A 164 -13.47 -8.91 8.67
CA ARG A 164 -14.30 -8.01 9.48
C ARG A 164 -13.60 -7.61 10.78
N GLY A 165 -13.88 -6.41 11.23
CA GLY A 165 -13.32 -5.82 12.44
C GLY A 165 -11.89 -5.32 12.28
N LEU A 166 -11.34 -5.30 11.06
CA LEU A 166 -10.01 -4.78 10.78
C LEU A 166 -10.07 -3.62 9.77
N ARG A 167 -9.16 -2.66 9.95
CA ARG A 167 -8.99 -1.50 9.06
C ARG A 167 -7.52 -1.21 8.88
N LEU A 168 -7.10 -0.82 7.69
CA LEU A 168 -5.75 -0.33 7.44
C LEU A 168 -5.64 1.08 8.05
N ASP A 169 -4.77 1.23 9.05
CA ASP A 169 -4.68 2.45 9.87
C ASP A 169 -3.43 3.28 9.60
N ALA A 170 -2.28 2.65 9.40
CA ALA A 170 -1.05 3.39 9.15
C ALA A 170 -0.09 2.64 8.22
N ALA A 171 0.72 3.40 7.47
CA ALA A 171 1.92 2.92 6.81
C ALA A 171 3.16 3.54 7.47
N TYR A 172 4.20 2.76 7.72
CA TYR A 172 5.45 3.20 8.36
C TYR A 172 6.55 3.37 7.33
N VAL A 173 7.21 4.53 7.37
CA VAL A 173 8.30 4.93 6.47
C VAL A 173 9.59 5.10 7.26
N VAL A 174 10.62 4.35 6.87
CA VAL A 174 11.97 4.49 7.43
C VAL A 174 12.74 5.54 6.64
N ALA A 175 13.28 6.52 7.37
CA ALA A 175 14.01 7.65 6.83
C ALA A 175 15.39 7.84 7.50
N ALA A 176 16.40 8.24 6.73
CA ALA A 176 17.67 8.69 7.27
C ALA A 176 17.52 10.09 7.91
N ASP A 177 16.77 10.98 7.24
CA ASP A 177 16.30 12.27 7.77
C ASP A 177 14.77 12.27 7.79
N PRO A 178 14.13 11.98 8.95
CA PRO A 178 12.68 11.95 9.06
C PRO A 178 12.00 13.29 8.76
N ALA A 179 12.66 14.41 9.02
CA ALA A 179 12.08 15.72 8.78
C ALA A 179 12.00 16.05 7.29
N GLU A 180 13.09 15.78 6.53
CA GLU A 180 13.12 15.93 5.07
C GLU A 180 12.07 15.03 4.41
N VAL A 181 12.09 13.73 4.75
CA VAL A 181 11.18 12.73 4.17
C VAL A 181 9.72 13.10 4.48
N ALA A 182 9.40 13.47 5.72
CA ALA A 182 8.05 13.88 6.08
C ALA A 182 7.61 15.15 5.33
N ALA A 183 8.50 16.13 5.13
CA ALA A 183 8.19 17.33 4.35
C ALA A 183 7.94 17.00 2.87
N ARG A 184 8.70 16.08 2.27
CA ARG A 184 8.49 15.61 0.89
C ARG A 184 7.19 14.84 0.74
N TRP A 185 6.89 13.92 1.66
CA TRP A 185 5.64 13.18 1.70
C TRP A 185 4.44 14.10 1.95
N ALA A 186 4.57 15.11 2.82
CA ALA A 186 3.53 16.12 3.05
C ALA A 186 3.18 16.89 1.76
N ARG A 187 4.20 17.31 0.99
CA ARG A 187 3.98 17.92 -0.34
C ARG A 187 3.36 16.95 -1.33
N PHE A 188 3.83 15.68 -1.33
CA PHE A 188 3.24 14.64 -2.17
C PHE A 188 1.76 14.42 -1.85
N MET A 189 1.38 14.35 -0.59
CA MET A 189 0.01 14.07 -0.15
C MET A 189 -0.87 15.34 -0.05
N GLY A 190 -0.28 16.54 -0.04
CA GLY A 190 -1.03 17.79 0.18
C GLY A 190 -1.55 17.94 1.60
N VAL A 191 -0.87 17.37 2.60
CA VAL A 191 -1.29 17.38 4.01
C VAL A 191 -0.27 18.10 4.88
N LEU A 192 -0.70 18.50 6.09
CA LEU A 192 0.19 19.10 7.08
C LEU A 192 0.78 18.01 7.98
N PRO A 193 2.11 17.97 8.16
CA PRO A 193 2.74 17.03 9.08
C PRO A 193 2.48 17.40 10.53
N ARG A 194 2.39 16.41 11.40
CA ARG A 194 2.25 16.56 12.86
C ARG A 194 3.35 15.78 13.56
N ARG A 195 4.08 16.40 14.45
CA ARG A 195 5.09 15.72 15.28
C ARG A 195 4.40 14.91 16.39
N ASP A 196 4.85 13.66 16.56
CA ASP A 196 4.43 12.76 17.63
C ASP A 196 5.66 12.01 18.18
N GLY A 197 6.25 12.55 19.24
CA GLY A 197 7.48 12.03 19.84
C GLY A 197 8.64 11.93 18.84
N ASP A 198 9.13 10.72 18.63
CA ASP A 198 10.21 10.39 17.68
C ASP A 198 9.74 10.29 16.21
N PHE A 199 8.45 10.50 15.97
CA PHE A 199 7.82 10.32 14.66
C PHE A 199 7.25 11.62 14.11
N VAL A 200 7.04 11.64 12.79
CA VAL A 200 6.22 12.64 12.13
C VAL A 200 5.05 11.92 11.47
N GLU A 201 3.84 12.26 11.87
CA GLU A 201 2.61 11.76 11.29
C GLU A 201 2.11 12.66 10.17
N LEU A 202 1.60 12.03 9.12
CA LEU A 202 0.93 12.65 7.99
C LEU A 202 -0.51 12.12 7.95
N PRO A 203 -1.45 12.82 8.62
CA PRO A 203 -2.82 12.35 8.75
C PRO A 203 -3.59 12.47 7.43
N LEU A 204 -4.47 11.51 7.20
CA LEU A 204 -5.41 11.47 6.07
C LEU A 204 -6.85 11.46 6.61
N ALA A 205 -7.84 11.59 5.73
CA ALA A 205 -9.24 11.42 6.11
C ALA A 205 -9.48 10.02 6.69
N ARG A 206 -8.77 9.00 6.17
CA ARG A 206 -8.72 7.64 6.73
C ARG A 206 -7.29 7.13 6.67
N GLY A 207 -6.77 6.69 7.82
CA GLY A 207 -5.40 6.24 7.98
C GLY A 207 -4.39 7.38 8.03
N LYS A 208 -3.12 7.03 8.09
CA LYS A 208 -2.00 7.97 8.15
C LYS A 208 -0.71 7.34 7.62
N VAL A 209 0.28 8.19 7.35
CA VAL A 209 1.67 7.77 7.17
C VAL A 209 2.47 8.22 8.38
N VAL A 210 3.35 7.36 8.89
CA VAL A 210 4.21 7.63 10.03
C VAL A 210 5.66 7.52 9.58
N VAL A 211 6.39 8.62 9.64
CA VAL A 211 7.80 8.70 9.25
C VAL A 211 8.67 8.71 10.49
N GLY A 212 9.69 7.85 10.51
CA GLY A 212 10.63 7.78 11.62
C GLY A 212 12.03 7.34 11.20
N SER A 213 12.99 7.57 12.09
CA SER A 213 14.33 6.99 11.93
C SER A 213 14.26 5.47 12.06
N ARG A 214 15.25 4.76 11.47
CA ARG A 214 15.33 3.31 11.62
C ARG A 214 15.35 2.89 13.10
N ALA A 215 16.08 3.61 13.95
CA ALA A 215 16.17 3.30 15.37
C ALA A 215 14.80 3.45 16.09
N ALA A 216 14.03 4.50 15.77
CA ALA A 216 12.70 4.71 16.32
C ALA A 216 11.73 3.60 15.87
N LEU A 217 11.76 3.24 14.59
CA LEU A 217 10.90 2.19 14.05
C LEU A 217 11.29 0.79 14.55
N VAL A 218 12.56 0.49 14.76
CA VAL A 218 12.98 -0.77 15.42
C VAL A 218 12.42 -0.86 16.85
N ARG A 219 12.43 0.25 17.61
CA ARG A 219 11.80 0.25 18.94
C ARG A 219 10.29 0.02 18.87
N LEU A 220 9.62 0.52 17.83
CA LEU A 220 8.16 0.39 17.67
C LEU A 220 7.73 -0.97 17.13
N LEU A 221 8.48 -1.51 16.16
CA LEU A 221 8.10 -2.66 15.32
C LEU A 221 8.93 -3.93 15.61
N GLY A 222 10.00 -3.81 16.41
CA GLY A 222 10.96 -4.91 16.62
C GLY A 222 12.01 -5.04 15.52
N GLU A 223 11.69 -4.70 14.29
CA GLU A 223 12.61 -4.68 13.15
C GLU A 223 12.23 -3.57 12.17
N ALA A 224 13.16 -3.13 11.34
CA ALA A 224 12.93 -2.22 10.22
C ALA A 224 14.03 -2.38 9.16
N PRO A 225 13.70 -2.30 7.87
CA PRO A 225 14.68 -2.34 6.79
C PRO A 225 15.61 -1.12 6.85
N PRO A 226 16.73 -1.12 6.11
CA PRO A 226 17.52 0.09 5.89
C PRO A 226 16.70 1.19 5.21
N ALA A 227 16.96 2.46 5.55
CA ALA A 227 16.38 3.60 4.84
C ALA A 227 17.04 3.79 3.45
N PRO A 228 16.30 4.31 2.44
CA PRO A 228 14.87 4.62 2.48
C PRO A 228 14.00 3.38 2.20
N ALA A 229 12.93 3.17 2.97
CA ALA A 229 12.03 2.03 2.76
C ALA A 229 10.65 2.21 3.43
N LEU A 230 9.67 1.40 3.03
CA LEU A 230 8.47 1.14 3.81
C LEU A 230 8.81 0.05 4.86
N ALA A 231 8.54 0.32 6.13
CA ALA A 231 8.94 -0.55 7.24
C ALA A 231 7.86 -1.56 7.64
N GLY A 232 6.60 -1.28 7.31
CA GLY A 232 5.45 -2.07 7.71
C GLY A 232 4.19 -1.24 7.75
N TYR A 233 3.16 -1.74 8.43
CA TYR A 233 1.87 -1.05 8.53
C TYR A 233 1.13 -1.41 9.81
N ALA A 234 0.07 -0.66 10.14
CA ALA A 234 -0.83 -0.97 11.24
C ALA A 234 -2.23 -1.27 10.74
N LEU A 235 -2.85 -2.24 11.40
CA LEU A 235 -4.26 -2.55 11.31
C LEU A 235 -4.91 -2.17 12.65
N SER A 236 -5.90 -1.29 12.64
CA SER A 236 -6.75 -1.08 13.80
C SER A 236 -7.80 -2.17 13.89
N SER A 237 -8.12 -2.59 15.11
CA SER A 237 -9.11 -3.62 15.39
C SER A 237 -10.30 -3.03 16.13
N ALA A 238 -11.51 -3.32 15.65
CA ALA A 238 -12.76 -3.03 16.37
C ALA A 238 -13.14 -4.16 17.35
N ARG A 239 -12.32 -5.18 17.51
CA ARG A 239 -12.61 -6.32 18.42
C ARG A 239 -12.40 -5.91 19.86
N PRO A 240 -13.40 -6.07 20.73
CA PRO A 240 -13.26 -5.71 22.15
C PRO A 240 -12.10 -6.46 22.82
N GLY A 241 -11.26 -5.72 23.56
CA GLY A 241 -10.17 -6.28 24.33
C GLY A 241 -8.92 -6.68 23.53
N GLU A 242 -8.88 -6.45 22.23
CA GLU A 242 -7.66 -6.68 21.45
C GLU A 242 -6.59 -5.66 21.85
N LYS A 243 -5.46 -6.17 22.35
CA LYS A 243 -4.31 -5.34 22.72
C LYS A 243 -3.41 -5.15 21.50
N ARG A 244 -2.86 -3.94 21.36
CA ARG A 244 -1.86 -3.65 20.35
C ARG A 244 -0.69 -4.63 20.46
N ARG A 245 -0.36 -5.27 19.36
CA ARG A 245 0.76 -6.23 19.25
C ARG A 245 1.47 -6.07 17.90
N VAL A 246 2.76 -6.30 17.92
CA VAL A 246 3.56 -6.43 16.70
C VAL A 246 3.57 -7.89 16.28
N VAL A 247 3.31 -8.14 15.01
CA VAL A 247 3.31 -9.49 14.44
C VAL A 247 4.37 -9.52 13.35
N LYS A 248 5.38 -10.37 13.54
CA LYS A 248 6.34 -10.68 12.49
C LYS A 248 5.67 -11.60 11.47
N LEU A 249 5.74 -11.20 10.22
CA LEU A 249 5.13 -11.95 9.13
C LEU A 249 6.01 -13.13 8.71
N PRO A 250 5.40 -14.19 8.15
CA PRO A 250 6.16 -15.31 7.58
C PRO A 250 7.18 -14.85 6.53
N PRO A 251 8.30 -15.58 6.34
CA PRO A 251 9.32 -15.23 5.36
C PRO A 251 8.81 -15.09 3.92
N SER A 252 7.71 -15.77 3.58
CA SER A 252 7.03 -15.66 2.28
C SER A 252 6.46 -14.26 1.99
N LEU A 253 6.19 -13.48 3.06
CA LEU A 253 5.68 -12.11 3.00
C LEU A 253 6.75 -11.09 3.37
N GLY A 254 7.55 -11.42 4.39
CA GLY A 254 8.52 -10.50 4.99
C GLY A 254 7.89 -9.30 5.70
N GLY A 255 8.67 -8.67 6.58
CA GLY A 255 8.27 -7.49 7.31
C GLY A 255 7.36 -7.76 8.52
N VAL A 256 6.76 -6.69 9.02
CA VAL A 256 5.93 -6.69 10.22
C VAL A 256 4.66 -5.88 10.02
N TRP A 257 3.62 -6.24 10.76
CA TRP A 257 2.47 -5.36 10.97
C TRP A 257 2.17 -5.17 12.45
N VAL A 258 1.41 -4.14 12.75
CA VAL A 258 0.85 -3.90 14.08
C VAL A 258 -0.65 -4.13 14.01
N ILE A 259 -1.20 -4.86 14.97
CA ILE A 259 -2.66 -5.02 15.12
C ILE A 259 -3.05 -4.52 16.50
N GLY A 260 -4.14 -3.73 16.60
CA GLY A 260 -4.69 -3.27 17.87
C GLY A 260 -5.53 -2.04 17.80
#